data_6f519d18877937ee2a8d6c849ed36922
#
_entry.id   6f519d18877937ee2a8d6c849ed36922
#
_cell.length_a   1.000
_cell.length_b   1.000
_cell.length_c   1.000
_cell.angle_alpha   90.00
_cell.angle_beta   90.00
_cell.angle_gamma   90.00
#
_symmetry.space_group_name_H-M   'P 1'
#
loop_
_entity.id
_entity.type
_entity.pdbx_description
1 polymer ?
#
loop_
_entity_poly.entity_id
_entity_poly.type
_entity_poly.pdbx_seq_one_letter_code
_entity_poly.pdbx_strand_id
1 'polypeptide(L)'
;SINLCDEIEVKPSNQFNIEYRGAFAPENNIFDDCIIKKIFSFLNISPPNISFSITKNFPYQAGLGSASSNAATVIKILENLEIINKKNIFDYTDLGSDIPFFLNQHDSLVRGRGDLISNIVFPKYFFLITKPNFNCSTKKMYDTFIPSDFDYNIEEDFEEINDNDNGNDFEKVIKKLEPDFNAIYNKMDNLDDTIFTRLTGSGSCIFSVFENKLSAENAKNSFLKTYPNLWVAVAENNNIKL
;
A
#
# COMPACT_ATOMS: atom_id res chain seq x y z
N SER A 1 7.33 -1.12 5.11
CA SER A 1 6.57 -2.14 4.33
C SER A 1 6.06 -3.26 5.22
N ILE A 2 5.08 -4.06 4.74
CA ILE A 2 4.48 -5.18 5.48
C ILE A 2 4.58 -6.48 4.66
N ASN A 3 4.41 -7.63 5.32
CA ASN A 3 4.46 -8.97 4.72
C ASN A 3 3.18 -9.38 3.94
N LEU A 4 2.22 -8.49 3.75
CA LEU A 4 1.07 -8.70 2.88
C LEU A 4 1.42 -8.25 1.46
N CYS A 5 1.52 -9.18 0.51
CA CYS A 5 1.96 -8.90 -0.84
C CYS A 5 1.18 -9.69 -1.90
N ASP A 6 1.10 -9.13 -3.10
CA ASP A 6 0.77 -9.88 -4.31
C ASP A 6 2.00 -10.70 -4.74
N GLU A 7 1.76 -11.75 -5.53
CA GLU A 7 2.84 -12.56 -6.11
C GLU A 7 2.90 -12.36 -7.61
N ILE A 8 4.12 -12.21 -8.15
CA ILE A 8 4.34 -12.03 -9.59
C ILE A 8 5.26 -13.12 -10.09
N GLU A 9 4.75 -13.95 -10.97
CA GLU A 9 5.49 -14.97 -11.69
C GLU A 9 5.71 -14.53 -13.15
N VAL A 10 6.92 -14.76 -13.66
CA VAL A 10 7.27 -14.46 -15.07
C VAL A 10 7.81 -15.70 -15.74
N LYS A 11 7.33 -15.98 -16.95
CA LYS A 11 7.75 -17.12 -17.78
C LYS A 11 7.98 -16.70 -19.22
N PRO A 12 8.91 -17.36 -19.94
CA PRO A 12 8.98 -17.25 -21.39
C PRO A 12 7.63 -17.62 -22.04
N SER A 13 7.25 -16.91 -23.09
CA SER A 13 6.01 -17.15 -23.84
C SER A 13 6.20 -16.86 -25.33
N ASN A 14 5.27 -17.30 -26.16
CA ASN A 14 5.29 -16.98 -27.60
C ASN A 14 4.84 -15.54 -27.91
N GLN A 15 4.20 -14.89 -26.93
CA GLN A 15 3.74 -13.51 -27.02
C GLN A 15 3.67 -12.86 -25.65
N PHE A 16 3.66 -11.55 -25.59
CA PHE A 16 3.40 -10.81 -24.36
C PHE A 16 2.00 -11.11 -23.83
N ASN A 17 1.91 -11.52 -22.57
CA ASN A 17 0.64 -11.80 -21.89
C ASN A 17 0.68 -11.36 -20.44
N ILE A 18 -0.49 -10.98 -19.89
CA ILE A 18 -0.69 -10.66 -18.48
C ILE A 18 -1.95 -11.38 -18.02
N GLU A 19 -1.82 -12.18 -16.98
CA GLU A 19 -2.91 -12.92 -16.34
C GLU A 19 -2.99 -12.56 -14.87
N TYR A 20 -4.20 -12.32 -14.38
CA TYR A 20 -4.46 -12.07 -12.96
C TYR A 20 -5.15 -13.29 -12.35
N ARG A 21 -4.73 -13.67 -11.14
CA ARG A 21 -5.24 -14.79 -10.36
C ARG A 21 -5.51 -14.38 -8.92
N GLY A 22 -6.12 -15.27 -8.14
CA GLY A 22 -6.38 -15.06 -6.71
C GLY A 22 -7.75 -14.45 -6.43
N ALA A 23 -8.06 -14.34 -5.14
CA ALA A 23 -9.39 -13.93 -4.68
C ALA A 23 -9.77 -12.50 -5.06
N PHE A 24 -8.79 -11.66 -5.39
CA PHE A 24 -8.99 -10.25 -5.75
C PHE A 24 -8.54 -9.95 -7.18
N ALA A 25 -8.45 -10.98 -8.03
CA ALA A 25 -8.26 -10.78 -9.46
C ALA A 25 -9.46 -10.02 -10.06
N PRO A 26 -9.23 -9.15 -11.07
CA PRO A 26 -10.34 -8.47 -11.72
C PRO A 26 -11.24 -9.47 -12.46
N GLU A 27 -12.54 -9.18 -12.46
CA GLU A 27 -13.46 -9.86 -13.35
C GLU A 27 -12.97 -9.72 -14.81
N ASN A 28 -13.11 -10.73 -15.63
CA ASN A 28 -12.61 -10.75 -17.02
C ASN A 28 -11.10 -10.62 -17.17
N ASN A 29 -10.32 -10.73 -16.11
CA ASN A 29 -8.84 -10.69 -16.14
C ASN A 29 -8.25 -9.40 -16.77
N ILE A 30 -8.97 -8.29 -16.68
CA ILE A 30 -8.58 -6.99 -17.25
C ILE A 30 -8.55 -5.95 -16.14
N PHE A 31 -7.39 -5.28 -15.98
CA PHE A 31 -7.33 -3.98 -15.32
C PHE A 31 -7.22 -2.91 -16.40
N ASP A 32 -8.16 -1.95 -16.40
CA ASP A 32 -8.12 -0.81 -17.31
C ASP A 32 -6.81 -0.03 -17.16
N ASP A 33 -6.27 0.01 -15.95
CA ASP A 33 -5.07 0.73 -15.55
C ASP A 33 -3.92 -0.23 -15.17
N CYS A 34 -3.55 -1.11 -16.11
CA CYS A 34 -2.51 -2.11 -15.87
C CYS A 34 -1.12 -1.49 -15.72
N ILE A 35 -0.55 -1.55 -14.51
CA ILE A 35 0.76 -0.98 -14.19
C ILE A 35 1.89 -1.58 -15.04
N ILE A 36 1.83 -2.87 -15.42
CA ILE A 36 2.85 -3.51 -16.25
C ILE A 36 2.89 -2.87 -17.64
N LYS A 37 1.72 -2.62 -18.24
CA LYS A 37 1.65 -1.91 -19.54
C LYS A 37 2.20 -0.49 -19.44
N LYS A 38 1.91 0.20 -18.33
CA LYS A 38 2.45 1.55 -18.06
C LYS A 38 3.97 1.55 -17.98
N ILE A 39 4.59 0.53 -17.36
CA ILE A 39 6.05 0.42 -17.28
C ILE A 39 6.65 0.37 -18.70
N PHE A 40 6.15 -0.49 -19.59
CA PHE A 40 6.66 -0.59 -20.95
C PHE A 40 6.48 0.71 -21.74
N SER A 41 5.32 1.37 -21.60
CA SER A 41 5.07 2.68 -22.20
C SER A 41 6.01 3.76 -21.66
N PHE A 42 6.19 3.82 -20.34
CA PHE A 42 7.09 4.78 -19.67
C PHE A 42 8.54 4.61 -20.11
N LEU A 43 8.99 3.37 -20.23
CA LEU A 43 10.35 3.04 -20.69
C LEU A 43 10.52 3.18 -22.21
N ASN A 44 9.42 3.40 -22.94
CA ASN A 44 9.40 3.46 -24.42
C ASN A 44 10.02 2.22 -25.07
N ILE A 45 9.69 1.03 -24.57
CA ILE A 45 10.13 -0.27 -25.11
C ILE A 45 8.94 -1.15 -25.45
N SER A 46 9.13 -1.99 -26.49
CA SER A 46 8.15 -3.01 -26.81
C SER A 46 8.22 -4.16 -25.80
N PRO A 47 7.07 -4.66 -25.30
CA PRO A 47 7.08 -5.81 -24.41
C PRO A 47 7.71 -7.04 -25.10
N PRO A 48 8.63 -7.75 -24.45
CA PRO A 48 9.19 -8.99 -24.98
C PRO A 48 8.18 -10.15 -24.91
N ASN A 49 8.55 -11.28 -25.49
CA ASN A 49 7.74 -12.51 -25.48
C ASN A 49 7.78 -13.21 -24.12
N ILE A 50 7.15 -12.60 -23.10
CA ILE A 50 7.03 -13.13 -21.74
C ILE A 50 5.59 -13.05 -21.27
N SER A 51 5.22 -13.92 -20.34
CA SER A 51 3.93 -13.92 -19.66
C SER A 51 4.12 -13.59 -18.18
N PHE A 52 3.36 -12.61 -17.71
CA PHE A 52 3.22 -12.28 -16.30
C PHE A 52 1.96 -12.95 -15.72
N SER A 53 2.11 -13.62 -14.58
CA SER A 53 1.00 -14.11 -13.78
C SER A 53 1.02 -13.43 -12.42
N ILE A 54 -0.02 -12.64 -12.11
CA ILE A 54 -0.12 -11.84 -10.89
C ILE A 54 -1.21 -12.44 -10.00
N THR A 55 -0.82 -12.98 -8.85
CA THR A 55 -1.77 -13.44 -7.84
C THR A 55 -2.12 -12.29 -6.92
N LYS A 56 -3.38 -11.86 -6.95
CA LYS A 56 -3.92 -10.77 -6.13
C LYS A 56 -4.37 -11.32 -4.78
N ASN A 57 -3.61 -11.02 -3.72
CA ASN A 57 -3.82 -11.55 -2.37
C ASN A 57 -4.57 -10.58 -1.44
N PHE A 58 -4.80 -9.35 -1.89
CA PHE A 58 -5.58 -8.36 -1.12
C PHE A 58 -6.39 -7.43 -2.02
N PRO A 59 -7.41 -6.74 -1.46
CA PRO A 59 -8.38 -5.99 -2.24
C PRO A 59 -7.75 -4.85 -3.05
N TYR A 60 -8.35 -4.57 -4.20
CA TYR A 60 -8.05 -3.40 -5.03
C TYR A 60 -8.55 -2.10 -4.37
N GLN A 61 -7.92 -0.97 -4.68
CA GLN A 61 -8.23 0.36 -4.12
C GLN A 61 -8.25 0.37 -2.58
N ALA A 62 -7.29 -0.30 -2.00
CA ALA A 62 -7.14 -0.45 -0.56
C ALA A 62 -6.23 0.61 0.11
N GLY A 63 -5.55 1.46 -0.66
CA GLY A 63 -4.55 2.40 -0.13
C GLY A 63 -3.25 1.74 0.35
N LEU A 64 -3.04 0.46 0.01
CA LEU A 64 -1.88 -0.33 0.46
C LEU A 64 -0.67 -0.28 -0.49
N GLY A 65 -0.68 0.60 -1.49
CA GLY A 65 0.44 0.75 -2.42
C GLY A 65 0.67 -0.41 -3.38
N SER A 66 -0.33 -1.31 -3.58
CA SER A 66 -0.21 -2.51 -4.41
C SER A 66 0.30 -2.23 -5.84
N ALA A 67 -0.22 -1.20 -6.50
CA ALA A 67 0.21 -0.87 -7.87
C ALA A 67 1.68 -0.49 -7.91
N SER A 68 2.14 0.34 -6.97
CA SER A 68 3.53 0.80 -6.88
C SER A 68 4.49 -0.30 -6.45
N SER A 69 4.09 -1.18 -5.50
CA SER A 69 4.91 -2.34 -5.12
C SER A 69 5.03 -3.37 -6.24
N ASN A 70 3.94 -3.62 -6.97
CA ASN A 70 3.96 -4.49 -8.15
C ASN A 70 4.82 -3.88 -9.28
N ALA A 71 4.75 -2.55 -9.49
CA ALA A 71 5.63 -1.86 -10.44
C ALA A 71 7.10 -2.04 -10.07
N ALA A 72 7.47 -1.80 -8.82
CA ALA A 72 8.84 -1.98 -8.35
C ALA A 72 9.33 -3.42 -8.53
N THR A 73 8.48 -4.41 -8.24
CA THR A 73 8.78 -5.83 -8.46
C THR A 73 9.01 -6.13 -9.94
N VAL A 74 8.14 -5.64 -10.83
CA VAL A 74 8.28 -5.85 -12.28
C VAL A 74 9.54 -5.17 -12.82
N ILE A 75 9.86 -3.94 -12.39
CA ILE A 75 11.10 -3.26 -12.76
C ILE A 75 12.31 -4.11 -12.40
N LYS A 76 12.39 -4.62 -11.16
CA LYS A 76 13.48 -5.50 -10.73
C LYS A 76 13.55 -6.80 -11.52
N ILE A 77 12.43 -7.40 -11.86
CA ILE A 77 12.39 -8.59 -12.73
C ILE A 77 12.97 -8.26 -14.11
N LEU A 78 12.57 -7.13 -14.71
CA LEU A 78 13.07 -6.72 -16.04
C LEU A 78 14.57 -6.39 -16.00
N GLU A 79 15.07 -5.80 -14.93
CA GLU A 79 16.51 -5.59 -14.70
C GLU A 79 17.27 -6.91 -14.59
N ASN A 80 16.75 -7.85 -13.78
CA ASN A 80 17.37 -9.17 -13.57
C ASN A 80 17.37 -10.05 -14.84
N LEU A 81 16.38 -9.85 -15.70
CA LEU A 81 16.32 -10.52 -17.03
C LEU A 81 17.10 -9.77 -18.11
N GLU A 82 17.81 -8.70 -17.74
CA GLU A 82 18.58 -7.86 -18.68
C GLU A 82 17.75 -7.26 -19.82
N ILE A 83 16.42 -7.17 -19.64
CA ILE A 83 15.50 -6.53 -20.61
C ILE A 83 15.63 -5.02 -20.56
N ILE A 84 15.94 -4.48 -19.37
CA ILE A 84 16.23 -3.06 -19.17
C ILE A 84 17.53 -2.89 -18.37
N ASN A 85 18.21 -1.77 -18.59
CA ASN A 85 19.35 -1.40 -17.77
C ASN A 85 18.88 -0.87 -16.40
N LYS A 86 19.65 -1.17 -15.36
CA LYS A 86 19.43 -0.62 -14.03
C LYS A 86 19.55 0.89 -14.07
N LYS A 87 18.56 1.58 -13.49
CA LYS A 87 18.50 3.04 -13.39
C LYS A 87 18.52 3.48 -11.92
N ASN A 88 18.63 4.79 -11.71
CA ASN A 88 18.39 5.37 -10.38
C ASN A 88 16.92 5.15 -10.01
N ILE A 89 16.64 4.79 -8.75
CA ILE A 89 15.27 4.55 -8.27
C ILE A 89 14.36 5.78 -8.47
N PHE A 90 14.91 6.99 -8.37
CA PHE A 90 14.17 8.23 -8.55
C PHE A 90 13.79 8.53 -10.01
N ASP A 91 14.41 7.86 -10.99
CA ASP A 91 14.02 7.96 -12.41
C ASP A 91 12.60 7.42 -12.67
N TYR A 92 12.04 6.69 -11.70
CA TYR A 92 10.71 6.11 -11.77
C TYR A 92 9.62 6.92 -11.04
N THR A 93 9.96 8.10 -10.48
CA THR A 93 9.00 8.95 -9.73
C THR A 93 7.81 9.39 -10.59
N ASP A 94 8.03 9.67 -11.86
CA ASP A 94 6.95 10.08 -12.79
C ASP A 94 6.04 8.91 -13.21
N LEU A 95 6.48 7.67 -13.06
CA LEU A 95 5.62 6.48 -13.22
C LEU A 95 4.70 6.29 -12.01
N GLY A 96 5.17 6.68 -10.82
CA GLY A 96 4.40 6.70 -9.58
C GLY A 96 5.26 7.10 -8.38
N SER A 97 4.79 8.04 -7.59
CA SER A 97 5.52 8.65 -6.46
C SER A 97 5.99 7.65 -5.39
N ASP A 98 5.26 6.53 -5.21
CA ASP A 98 5.60 5.52 -4.21
C ASP A 98 6.58 4.46 -4.75
N ILE A 99 6.84 4.41 -6.07
CA ILE A 99 7.70 3.38 -6.68
C ILE A 99 9.13 3.45 -6.15
N PRO A 100 9.78 4.63 -6.01
CA PRO A 100 11.11 4.72 -5.43
C PRO A 100 11.21 4.11 -4.03
N PHE A 101 10.21 4.31 -3.16
CA PHE A 101 10.14 3.69 -1.85
C PHE A 101 10.18 2.16 -1.93
N PHE A 102 9.36 1.54 -2.80
CA PHE A 102 9.34 0.08 -2.95
C PHE A 102 10.61 -0.46 -3.63
N LEU A 103 11.26 0.31 -4.49
CA LEU A 103 12.56 -0.04 -5.06
C LEU A 103 13.69 0.02 -4.03
N ASN A 104 13.61 0.93 -3.05
CA ASN A 104 14.59 1.10 -1.98
C ASN A 104 14.65 -0.10 -1.02
N GLN A 105 13.52 -0.80 -0.80
CA GLN A 105 13.40 -2.02 0.03
C GLN A 105 13.77 -1.86 1.52
N HIS A 106 13.87 -0.65 2.03
CA HIS A 106 14.09 -0.35 3.44
C HIS A 106 12.90 0.39 4.03
N ASP A 107 12.70 0.24 5.33
CA ASP A 107 11.80 1.15 6.04
C ASP A 107 12.37 2.56 5.90
N SER A 108 11.52 3.51 5.54
CA SER A 108 12.02 4.83 5.15
C SER A 108 11.01 5.93 5.48
N LEU A 109 11.54 7.08 5.84
CA LEU A 109 10.82 8.32 5.81
C LEU A 109 10.87 8.88 4.38
N VAL A 110 9.70 9.10 3.80
CA VAL A 110 9.54 9.61 2.43
C VAL A 110 9.00 11.03 2.49
N ARG A 111 9.69 11.95 1.83
CA ARG A 111 9.31 13.38 1.75
C ARG A 111 9.21 13.83 0.29
N GLY A 112 8.73 15.07 0.10
CA GLY A 112 8.54 15.64 -1.23
C GLY A 112 7.46 14.90 -2.03
N ARG A 113 7.73 14.59 -3.27
CA ARG A 113 6.89 13.79 -4.17
C ARG A 113 7.32 12.32 -4.23
N GLY A 114 7.95 11.78 -3.17
CA GLY A 114 8.57 10.46 -3.19
C GLY A 114 10.04 10.47 -3.63
N ASP A 115 10.62 11.63 -3.79
CA ASP A 115 11.97 11.87 -4.31
C ASP A 115 13.03 12.09 -3.20
N LEU A 116 12.61 12.20 -1.95
CA LEU A 116 13.47 12.28 -0.79
C LEU A 116 13.20 11.08 0.13
N ILE A 117 14.13 10.13 0.16
CA ILE A 117 14.01 8.90 0.95
C ILE A 117 15.17 8.83 1.95
N SER A 118 14.83 8.74 3.24
CA SER A 118 15.77 8.53 4.33
C SER A 118 15.46 7.19 5.00
N ASN A 119 16.43 6.27 5.01
CA ASN A 119 16.25 4.97 5.65
C ASN A 119 16.16 5.14 7.17
N ILE A 120 15.21 4.42 7.77
CA ILE A 120 14.98 4.39 9.21
C ILE A 120 14.83 2.94 9.66
N VAL A 121 14.94 2.70 10.96
CA VAL A 121 14.71 1.38 11.55
C VAL A 121 13.50 1.49 12.47
N PHE A 122 12.46 0.76 12.16
CA PHE A 122 11.30 0.63 13.04
C PHE A 122 11.38 -0.62 13.90
N PRO A 123 10.83 -0.57 15.13
CA PRO A 123 10.55 -1.76 15.90
C PRO A 123 9.64 -2.72 15.13
N LYS A 124 9.62 -3.98 15.55
CA LYS A 124 8.68 -4.94 14.99
C LYS A 124 7.28 -4.65 15.54
N TYR A 125 6.35 -4.39 14.61
CA TYR A 125 4.94 -4.19 14.89
C TYR A 125 4.07 -5.18 14.12
N PHE A 126 2.85 -5.38 14.64
CA PHE A 126 1.79 -6.15 14.00
C PHE A 126 0.62 -5.25 13.68
N PHE A 127 -0.05 -5.53 12.59
CA PHE A 127 -1.11 -4.70 12.05
C PHE A 127 -2.37 -5.52 11.88
N LEU A 128 -3.49 -5.03 12.38
CA LEU A 128 -4.80 -5.47 11.94
C LEU A 128 -5.25 -4.51 10.84
N ILE A 129 -5.52 -5.03 9.66
CA ILE A 129 -5.91 -4.23 8.50
C ILE A 129 -7.31 -4.66 8.07
N THR A 130 -8.20 -3.70 7.85
CA THR A 130 -9.54 -3.97 7.27
C THR A 130 -9.81 -3.10 6.08
N LYS A 131 -10.55 -3.63 5.09
CA LYS A 131 -11.09 -2.86 3.99
C LYS A 131 -12.60 -2.72 4.17
N PRO A 132 -13.09 -1.48 4.40
CA PRO A 132 -14.52 -1.19 4.36
C PRO A 132 -15.14 -1.48 3.00
N ASN A 133 -16.48 -1.58 2.94
CA ASN A 133 -17.21 -1.88 1.70
C ASN A 133 -17.32 -0.70 0.73
N PHE A 134 -16.62 0.39 0.99
CA PHE A 134 -16.52 1.52 0.06
C PHE A 134 -15.12 1.60 -0.56
N ASN A 135 -15.03 2.27 -1.70
CA ASN A 135 -13.78 2.51 -2.41
C ASN A 135 -13.42 3.99 -2.37
N CYS A 136 -12.14 4.27 -2.15
CA CYS A 136 -11.61 5.63 -2.24
C CYS A 136 -10.85 5.81 -3.56
N SER A 137 -11.29 6.75 -4.36
CA SER A 137 -10.50 7.21 -5.50
C SER A 137 -9.44 8.18 -5.00
N THR A 138 -8.17 7.88 -5.22
CA THR A 138 -7.04 8.77 -4.87
C THR A 138 -7.27 10.18 -5.43
N LYS A 139 -7.74 10.28 -6.69
CA LYS A 139 -8.06 11.56 -7.30
C LYS A 139 -9.14 12.31 -6.50
N LYS A 140 -10.26 11.64 -6.15
CA LYS A 140 -11.35 12.27 -5.39
C LYS A 140 -10.88 12.72 -4.00
N MET A 141 -9.99 11.97 -3.36
CA MET A 141 -9.42 12.34 -2.07
C MET A 141 -8.60 13.63 -2.18
N TYR A 142 -7.70 13.73 -3.18
CA TYR A 142 -6.93 14.94 -3.43
C TYR A 142 -7.79 16.13 -3.89
N ASP A 143 -8.78 15.91 -4.75
CA ASP A 143 -9.69 16.96 -5.22
C ASP A 143 -10.55 17.55 -4.07
N THR A 144 -10.78 16.78 -3.00
CA THR A 144 -11.55 17.18 -1.81
C THR A 144 -10.67 17.74 -0.69
N PHE A 145 -9.36 17.50 -0.77
CA PHE A 145 -8.40 17.95 0.22
C PHE A 145 -8.21 19.47 0.16
N ILE A 146 -8.38 20.13 1.31
CA ILE A 146 -8.20 21.58 1.44
C ILE A 146 -7.01 21.82 2.39
N PRO A 147 -5.84 22.27 1.90
CA PRO A 147 -4.63 22.43 2.74
C PRO A 147 -4.84 23.35 3.95
N SER A 148 -5.69 24.39 3.84
CA SER A 148 -5.97 25.31 4.94
C SER A 148 -6.74 24.70 6.12
N ASP A 149 -7.30 23.49 5.97
CA ASP A 149 -7.97 22.79 7.06
C ASP A 149 -6.96 22.12 8.03
N PHE A 150 -5.67 22.25 7.75
CA PHE A 150 -4.59 21.54 8.46
C PHE A 150 -3.57 22.53 9.01
N ASP A 151 -3.17 22.29 10.26
CA ASP A 151 -2.08 23.04 10.90
C ASP A 151 -0.80 22.20 10.79
N TYR A 152 0.09 22.60 9.88
CA TYR A 152 1.32 21.86 9.62
C TYR A 152 2.43 22.33 10.58
N ASN A 153 2.43 21.81 11.79
CA ASN A 153 3.61 21.82 12.65
C ASN A 153 4.41 20.55 12.37
N ILE A 154 5.31 20.63 11.38
CA ILE A 154 6.24 19.55 11.08
C ILE A 154 7.37 19.59 12.10
N GLU A 155 7.26 18.81 13.18
CA GLU A 155 8.41 18.46 13.99
C GLU A 155 9.25 17.43 13.23
N GLU A 156 10.55 17.69 13.06
CA GLU A 156 11.43 16.94 12.15
C GLU A 156 11.93 15.60 12.73
N ASP A 157 11.67 15.30 14.00
CA ASP A 157 12.23 14.13 14.67
C ASP A 157 11.22 13.00 14.80
N PHE A 158 11.28 12.06 13.85
CA PHE A 158 10.56 10.78 13.93
C PHE A 158 11.48 9.70 14.50
N GLU A 159 11.63 9.63 15.82
CA GLU A 159 12.37 8.54 16.47
C GLU A 159 11.48 7.33 16.78
N GLU A 160 10.16 7.51 16.90
CA GLU A 160 9.21 6.43 17.20
C GLU A 160 7.86 6.67 16.52
N ILE A 161 7.18 5.57 16.11
CA ILE A 161 5.77 5.61 15.75
C ILE A 161 4.97 5.77 17.05
N ASN A 162 4.35 6.91 17.27
CA ASN A 162 3.55 7.18 18.46
C ASN A 162 2.24 7.91 18.11
N ASP A 163 1.35 8.03 19.10
CA ASP A 163 0.06 8.72 18.98
C ASP A 163 0.17 10.23 18.68
N ASN A 164 1.34 10.84 18.92
CA ASN A 164 1.58 12.24 18.68
C ASN A 164 1.89 12.57 17.21
N ASP A 165 1.99 11.54 16.35
CA ASP A 165 2.02 11.71 14.92
C ASP A 165 0.72 12.42 14.46
N ASN A 166 0.85 13.42 13.58
CA ASN A 166 -0.26 14.21 13.05
C ASN A 166 -1.32 13.38 12.28
N GLY A 167 -1.14 12.06 12.20
CA GLY A 167 -2.05 11.11 11.57
C GLY A 167 -2.01 11.17 10.05
N ASN A 168 -3.09 10.74 9.43
CA ASN A 168 -3.26 10.82 7.98
C ASN A 168 -4.25 11.95 7.65
N ASP A 169 -3.79 12.97 6.94
CA ASP A 169 -4.60 14.12 6.55
C ASP A 169 -5.89 13.75 5.82
N PHE A 170 -5.86 12.66 5.05
CA PHE A 170 -7.06 12.15 4.37
C PHE A 170 -8.13 11.59 5.32
N GLU A 171 -7.84 11.39 6.60
CA GLU A 171 -8.86 10.98 7.57
C GLU A 171 -9.95 12.03 7.74
N LYS A 172 -9.60 13.33 7.72
CA LYS A 172 -10.59 14.42 7.73
C LYS A 172 -11.44 14.44 6.46
N VAL A 173 -10.83 14.10 5.34
CA VAL A 173 -11.52 14.05 4.03
C VAL A 173 -12.49 12.87 3.99
N ILE A 174 -12.02 11.65 4.33
CA ILE A 174 -12.84 10.44 4.25
C ILE A 174 -14.01 10.48 5.23
N LYS A 175 -13.84 11.07 6.40
CA LYS A 175 -14.92 11.29 7.39
C LYS A 175 -16.08 12.12 6.84
N LYS A 176 -15.81 13.01 5.88
CA LYS A 176 -16.84 13.80 5.19
C LYS A 176 -17.49 13.03 4.03
N LEU A 177 -16.73 12.16 3.36
CA LEU A 177 -17.18 11.46 2.15
C LEU A 177 -17.92 10.15 2.44
N GLU A 178 -17.51 9.44 3.50
CA GLU A 178 -17.96 8.07 3.79
C GLU A 178 -18.45 7.98 5.25
N PRO A 179 -19.78 8.07 5.47
CA PRO A 179 -20.36 8.08 6.82
C PRO A 179 -20.00 6.86 7.68
N ASP A 180 -19.86 5.68 7.04
CA ASP A 180 -19.54 4.42 7.72
C ASP A 180 -18.10 4.35 8.22
N PHE A 181 -17.22 5.22 7.72
CA PHE A 181 -15.80 5.25 8.09
C PHE A 181 -15.62 5.39 9.61
N ASN A 182 -16.31 6.34 10.23
CA ASN A 182 -16.15 6.62 11.65
C ASN A 182 -16.52 5.43 12.55
N ALA A 183 -17.58 4.68 12.19
CA ALA A 183 -18.01 3.53 12.97
C ALA A 183 -16.96 2.41 12.95
N ILE A 184 -16.39 2.15 11.77
CA ILE A 184 -15.34 1.12 11.60
C ILE A 184 -14.04 1.56 12.28
N TYR A 185 -13.62 2.82 12.05
CA TYR A 185 -12.42 3.39 12.65
C TYR A 185 -12.49 3.34 14.19
N ASN A 186 -13.56 3.86 14.78
CA ASN A 186 -13.74 3.85 16.23
C ASN A 186 -13.79 2.42 16.80
N LYS A 187 -14.38 1.46 16.07
CA LYS A 187 -14.35 0.07 16.51
C LYS A 187 -12.93 -0.49 16.54
N MET A 188 -12.10 -0.17 15.54
CA MET A 188 -10.72 -0.62 15.49
C MET A 188 -9.85 0.06 16.55
N ASP A 189 -10.04 1.34 16.75
CA ASP A 189 -9.30 2.16 17.72
C ASP A 189 -9.58 1.75 19.18
N ASN A 190 -10.77 1.23 19.46
CA ASN A 190 -11.18 0.72 20.78
C ASN A 190 -11.00 -0.79 20.94
N LEU A 191 -10.18 -1.47 20.13
CA LEU A 191 -9.80 -2.86 20.37
C LEU A 191 -8.71 -2.92 21.45
N ASP A 192 -8.77 -3.99 22.26
CA ASP A 192 -7.79 -4.21 23.33
C ASP A 192 -6.36 -4.23 22.76
N ASP A 193 -5.42 -3.65 23.48
CA ASP A 193 -4.00 -3.54 23.14
C ASP A 193 -3.68 -2.75 21.84
N THR A 194 -4.64 -2.01 21.28
CA THR A 194 -4.38 -1.11 20.16
C THR A 194 -3.48 0.04 20.60
N ILE A 195 -2.35 0.24 19.92
CA ILE A 195 -1.47 1.39 20.13
C ILE A 195 -2.08 2.63 19.49
N PHE A 196 -2.42 2.55 18.21
CA PHE A 196 -3.17 3.56 17.47
C PHE A 196 -3.83 2.97 16.22
N THR A 197 -4.74 3.73 15.62
CA THR A 197 -5.44 3.39 14.38
C THR A 197 -5.29 4.50 13.35
N ARG A 198 -5.12 4.17 12.06
CA ARG A 198 -4.96 5.13 10.95
C ARG A 198 -5.59 4.61 9.66
N LEU A 199 -5.91 5.56 8.79
CA LEU A 199 -6.21 5.31 7.39
C LEU A 199 -4.90 5.01 6.63
N THR A 200 -4.90 4.03 5.70
CA THR A 200 -3.74 3.77 4.83
C THR A 200 -3.76 4.67 3.60
N GLY A 201 -2.70 5.42 3.35
CA GLY A 201 -2.57 6.27 2.17
C GLY A 201 -3.85 7.06 1.87
N SER A 202 -4.36 7.03 0.64
CA SER A 202 -5.63 7.67 0.27
C SER A 202 -6.88 6.84 0.61
N GLY A 203 -6.72 5.73 1.33
CA GLY A 203 -7.81 4.83 1.72
C GLY A 203 -8.10 3.76 0.66
N SER A 204 -9.05 2.93 0.92
CA SER A 204 -10.04 2.90 2.00
C SER A 204 -9.66 2.04 3.21
N CYS A 205 -8.54 1.28 3.18
CA CYS A 205 -8.18 0.47 4.33
C CYS A 205 -7.86 1.31 5.56
N ILE A 206 -8.20 0.72 6.71
CA ILE A 206 -7.88 1.21 8.04
C ILE A 206 -6.97 0.15 8.68
N PHE A 207 -5.96 0.59 9.43
CA PHE A 207 -5.11 -0.32 10.19
C PHE A 207 -5.00 0.10 11.64
N SER A 208 -4.88 -0.87 12.54
CA SER A 208 -4.50 -0.68 13.94
C SER A 208 -3.17 -1.36 14.20
N VAL A 209 -2.35 -0.78 15.06
CA VAL A 209 -0.99 -1.24 15.37
C VAL A 209 -0.97 -1.92 16.74
N PHE A 210 -0.17 -2.99 16.84
CA PHE A 210 0.00 -3.82 18.04
C PHE A 210 1.46 -4.19 18.24
N GLU A 211 1.89 -4.31 19.51
CA GLU A 211 3.25 -4.74 19.85
C GLU A 211 3.51 -6.23 19.56
N ASN A 212 2.48 -7.06 19.60
CA ASN A 212 2.65 -8.51 19.43
C ASN A 212 1.54 -9.13 18.57
N LYS A 213 1.88 -10.27 17.97
CA LYS A 213 1.00 -10.98 17.05
C LYS A 213 -0.28 -11.48 17.71
N LEU A 214 -0.20 -11.93 18.97
CA LEU A 214 -1.35 -12.48 19.66
C LEU A 214 -2.43 -11.42 19.88
N SER A 215 -2.04 -10.21 20.30
CA SER A 215 -2.96 -9.07 20.45
C SER A 215 -3.64 -8.72 19.11
N ALA A 216 -2.89 -8.68 18.00
CA ALA A 216 -3.46 -8.43 16.67
C ALA A 216 -4.46 -9.51 16.24
N GLU A 217 -4.18 -10.80 16.50
CA GLU A 217 -5.10 -11.90 16.18
C GLU A 217 -6.36 -11.89 17.09
N ASN A 218 -6.22 -11.57 18.36
CA ASN A 218 -7.35 -11.41 19.27
C ASN A 218 -8.24 -10.24 18.84
N ALA A 219 -7.62 -9.12 18.47
CA ALA A 219 -8.29 -7.94 17.93
C ALA A 219 -9.07 -8.27 16.65
N LYS A 220 -8.46 -9.04 15.71
CA LYS A 220 -9.13 -9.56 14.51
C LYS A 220 -10.39 -10.35 14.87
N ASN A 221 -10.27 -11.29 15.80
CA ASN A 221 -11.40 -12.12 16.22
C ASN A 221 -12.51 -11.27 16.87
N SER A 222 -12.15 -10.27 17.68
CA SER A 222 -13.11 -9.34 18.28
C SER A 222 -13.78 -8.45 17.24
N PHE A 223 -13.02 -7.93 16.28
CA PHE A 223 -13.52 -7.08 15.20
C PHE A 223 -14.52 -7.82 14.31
N LEU A 224 -14.22 -9.05 13.92
CA LEU A 224 -15.07 -9.88 13.06
C LEU A 224 -16.40 -10.28 13.71
N LYS A 225 -16.54 -10.23 15.04
CA LYS A 225 -17.85 -10.41 15.71
C LYS A 225 -18.82 -9.26 15.38
N THR A 226 -18.29 -8.06 15.14
CA THR A 226 -19.09 -6.87 14.79
C THR A 226 -19.24 -6.72 13.27
N TYR A 227 -18.17 -7.02 12.52
CA TYR A 227 -18.09 -6.84 11.07
C TYR A 227 -17.68 -8.14 10.34
N PRO A 228 -18.53 -9.21 10.37
CA PRO A 228 -18.16 -10.54 9.87
C PRO A 228 -17.90 -10.60 8.36
N ASN A 229 -18.42 -9.63 7.61
CA ASN A 229 -18.36 -9.61 6.14
C ASN A 229 -17.25 -8.69 5.58
N LEU A 230 -16.51 -7.98 6.44
CA LEU A 230 -15.41 -7.16 5.97
C LEU A 230 -14.16 -8.01 5.74
N TRP A 231 -13.38 -7.65 4.73
CA TRP A 231 -12.05 -8.21 4.57
C TRP A 231 -11.13 -7.74 5.70
N VAL A 232 -10.43 -8.68 6.32
CA VAL A 232 -9.54 -8.43 7.43
C VAL A 232 -8.28 -9.28 7.30
N ALA A 233 -7.12 -8.66 7.50
CA ALA A 233 -5.83 -9.36 7.54
C ALA A 233 -5.02 -8.93 8.76
N VAL A 234 -4.21 -9.85 9.29
CA VAL A 234 -3.12 -9.52 10.21
C VAL A 234 -1.82 -9.58 9.43
N ALA A 235 -1.00 -8.56 9.57
CA ALA A 235 0.30 -8.44 8.93
C ALA A 235 1.38 -8.00 9.93
N GLU A 236 2.64 -8.08 9.54
CA GLU A 236 3.77 -7.54 10.30
C GLU A 236 4.67 -6.71 9.38
N ASN A 237 5.41 -5.74 9.92
CA ASN A 237 6.39 -5.02 9.13
C ASN A 237 7.57 -5.93 8.77
N ASN A 238 8.09 -5.71 7.58
CA ASN A 238 9.30 -6.40 7.11
C ASN A 238 10.51 -5.74 7.81
N ASN A 239 10.96 -6.31 8.93
CA ASN A 239 12.23 -5.88 9.55
C ASN A 239 13.40 -6.24 8.63
N ILE A 240 13.62 -5.43 7.61
CA ILE A 240 14.83 -5.52 6.80
C ILE A 240 15.94 -4.87 7.65
N LYS A 241 16.79 -5.69 8.25
CA LYS A 241 18.00 -5.19 8.93
C LYS A 241 18.87 -4.51 7.88
N LEU A 242 19.26 -3.28 8.15
CA LEU A 242 20.29 -2.55 7.39
C LEU A 242 21.64 -3.28 7.41
#